data_2e5c6cbb534e28ea27b3d408bc924f7d
#
_entry.id   2e5c6cbb534e28ea27b3d408bc924f7d
#
_cell.length_a   1.000
_cell.length_b   1.000
_cell.length_c   1.000
_cell.angle_alpha   90.00
_cell.angle_beta   90.00
_cell.angle_gamma   90.00
#
_symmetry.space_group_name_H-M   'P 1'
#
loop_
_entity.id
_entity.type
_entity.pdbx_description
1 polymer ?
#
loop_
_entity_poly.entity_id
_entity_poly.type
_entity_poly.pdbx_seq_one_letter_code
_entity_poly.pdbx_strand_id
1 'polypeptide(L)'
;RTTRFGCRTFKVDPEKGFFLNGEYYPLRGVSRHQDRPHIGNALTPEMHEEDAKIIYELGATTIRLAHYQHDQYFYDLCDELGFVLWAEIPYISVHMPNGRENTVSQMKELVVQNYNHPSIFFWGLSNEITMKGAKDPDLLENHHILNDMVHEMDKTRLTTMAVISMCDISESQYIEIPDLVSYNQYLGWYGGKIEQNGPFMDAFHEMYPNIPIGMSEYGAEAYKWHTSHPEQGDYTEEYQAHYHEELIKQLYTRDFVWATHVWNMFDFAADARDEGGCKGMNNKGLVTFDRKYKKDAFYAYKAWLSDEPFVHLCSKNYVDRDEDVTTVKVYSNLPEVELFVNGESVGKQNAEDHFFTFEVKNVGETTLIAKAGDYEDSATIRKVDEPNPDYHMPVTGDVINWFEITAPEGYFSINDTMGEIMANPEGAKFMGGMMAKMQESQQNPSEDDPQKGMKAMANQIEPEAAQKMMMGFTVKRMLGFGGLPKEQVLGINAMLNKIKK
;
A
#
# COMPACT_ATOMS: atom_id res chain seq x y z
N ARG A 1 -0.70 -13.85 41.89
CA ARG A 1 -0.54 -13.29 40.54
C ARG A 1 -1.88 -13.42 39.81
N THR A 2 -2.33 -12.36 39.15
CA THR A 2 -3.50 -12.37 38.29
C THR A 2 -2.99 -12.34 36.86
N THR A 3 -3.53 -13.18 35.98
CA THR A 3 -3.25 -13.19 34.55
C THR A 3 -4.57 -13.05 33.80
N ARG A 4 -4.64 -12.13 32.84
CA ARG A 4 -5.78 -11.99 31.93
C ARG A 4 -5.64 -13.04 30.81
N PHE A 5 -6.74 -13.62 30.40
CA PHE A 5 -6.85 -14.49 29.24
C PHE A 5 -8.23 -14.35 28.61
N GLY A 6 -8.40 -14.80 27.37
CA GLY A 6 -9.67 -14.83 26.67
C GLY A 6 -9.88 -16.17 25.97
N CYS A 7 -11.15 -16.54 25.82
CA CYS A 7 -11.57 -17.75 25.10
C CYS A 7 -12.23 -17.36 23.79
N ARG A 8 -11.79 -17.94 22.69
CA ARG A 8 -12.39 -17.82 21.36
C ARG A 8 -12.12 -19.08 20.57
N THR A 9 -12.92 -19.27 19.54
CA THR A 9 -12.65 -20.22 18.47
C THR A 9 -12.56 -19.48 17.15
N PHE A 10 -11.75 -19.96 16.23
CA PHE A 10 -11.67 -19.39 14.91
C PHE A 10 -11.30 -20.44 13.87
N LYS A 11 -11.58 -20.11 12.63
CA LYS A 11 -11.26 -20.93 11.47
C LYS A 11 -10.91 -20.00 10.31
N VAL A 12 -9.91 -20.38 9.52
CA VAL A 12 -9.70 -19.81 8.19
C VAL A 12 -10.10 -20.86 7.16
N ASP A 13 -11.01 -20.46 6.28
CA ASP A 13 -11.54 -21.31 5.22
C ASP A 13 -10.97 -20.78 3.89
N PRO A 14 -10.32 -21.60 3.07
CA PRO A 14 -9.70 -21.13 1.84
C PRO A 14 -10.69 -20.58 0.79
N GLU A 15 -12.00 -20.96 0.91
CA GLU A 15 -13.06 -20.50 0.01
C GLU A 15 -13.87 -19.33 0.58
N LYS A 16 -13.90 -19.16 1.91
CA LYS A 16 -14.85 -18.27 2.60
C LYS A 16 -14.19 -17.31 3.59
N GLY A 17 -12.84 -17.30 3.66
CA GLY A 17 -12.12 -16.40 4.55
C GLY A 17 -12.18 -16.78 6.03
N PHE A 18 -12.25 -15.80 6.91
CA PHE A 18 -12.09 -15.97 8.35
C PHE A 18 -13.43 -16.03 9.09
N PHE A 19 -13.50 -16.94 10.08
CA PHE A 19 -14.63 -17.11 10.98
C PHE A 19 -14.19 -16.97 12.43
N LEU A 20 -14.92 -16.17 13.20
CA LEU A 20 -14.74 -15.99 14.64
C LEU A 20 -15.95 -16.54 15.39
N ASN A 21 -15.72 -17.46 16.34
CA ASN A 21 -16.77 -18.08 17.17
C ASN A 21 -17.92 -18.69 16.34
N GLY A 22 -17.61 -19.18 15.14
CA GLY A 22 -18.54 -19.82 14.24
C GLY A 22 -19.23 -18.89 13.23
N GLU A 23 -19.07 -17.57 13.38
CA GLU A 23 -19.67 -16.57 12.48
C GLU A 23 -18.60 -16.05 11.49
N TYR A 24 -19.03 -15.74 10.26
CA TYR A 24 -18.17 -15.07 9.29
C TYR A 24 -17.73 -13.70 9.81
N TYR A 25 -16.46 -13.45 9.84
CA TYR A 25 -15.88 -12.22 10.39
C TYR A 25 -14.77 -11.71 9.47
N PRO A 26 -15.06 -10.79 8.53
CA PRO A 26 -14.05 -10.31 7.58
C PRO A 26 -12.89 -9.62 8.28
N LEU A 27 -11.67 -10.06 8.00
CA LEU A 27 -10.46 -9.43 8.50
C LEU A 27 -10.00 -8.34 7.52
N ARG A 28 -10.40 -7.11 7.80
CA ARG A 28 -10.08 -5.93 6.99
C ARG A 28 -9.43 -4.91 7.89
N GLY A 29 -8.17 -4.60 7.62
CA GLY A 29 -7.42 -3.77 8.53
C GLY A 29 -6.16 -3.16 7.95
N VAL A 30 -5.21 -2.92 8.83
CA VAL A 30 -4.03 -2.11 8.58
C VAL A 30 -2.78 -2.75 9.16
N SER A 31 -1.61 -2.39 8.62
CA SER A 31 -0.33 -2.61 9.28
C SER A 31 0.04 -1.40 10.13
N ARG A 32 0.81 -1.62 11.20
CA ARG A 32 1.27 -0.57 12.08
C ARG A 32 2.77 -0.71 12.38
N HIS A 33 3.54 0.38 12.20
CA HIS A 33 4.81 0.62 12.87
C HIS A 33 4.58 1.40 14.16
N GLN A 34 5.34 1.08 15.23
CA GLN A 34 5.26 1.81 16.49
C GLN A 34 6.35 2.87 16.58
N ASP A 35 6.22 3.94 15.81
CA ASP A 35 7.15 5.05 15.83
C ASP A 35 6.44 6.40 15.74
N ARG A 36 7.13 7.44 16.22
CA ARG A 36 6.65 8.83 16.24
C ARG A 36 7.79 9.80 15.94
N PRO A 37 7.47 11.00 15.43
CA PRO A 37 8.47 12.04 15.20
C PRO A 37 9.30 12.33 16.46
N HIS A 38 10.61 12.45 16.29
CA HIS A 38 11.61 12.85 17.29
C HIS A 38 11.88 11.85 18.43
N ILE A 39 11.08 10.81 18.60
CA ILE A 39 11.24 9.83 19.68
C ILE A 39 11.44 8.39 19.19
N GLY A 40 11.25 8.14 17.87
CA GLY A 40 11.32 6.78 17.31
C GLY A 40 10.32 5.85 18.01
N ASN A 41 10.80 4.72 18.49
CA ASN A 41 9.96 3.68 19.11
C ASN A 41 9.75 3.88 20.63
N ALA A 42 10.20 5.00 21.21
CA ALA A 42 10.04 5.28 22.64
C ALA A 42 8.66 5.91 22.95
N LEU A 43 7.59 5.20 22.57
CA LEU A 43 6.22 5.66 22.77
C LEU A 43 5.78 5.53 24.23
N THR A 44 4.93 6.48 24.67
CA THR A 44 4.23 6.37 25.97
C THR A 44 2.92 5.58 25.80
N PRO A 45 2.32 5.10 26.93
CA PRO A 45 1.01 4.44 26.88
C PRO A 45 -0.07 5.28 26.18
N GLU A 46 -0.11 6.58 26.39
CA GLU A 46 -1.09 7.49 25.78
C GLU A 46 -0.94 7.57 24.25
N MET A 47 0.28 7.43 23.74
CA MET A 47 0.54 7.39 22.30
C MET A 47 0.07 6.08 21.69
N HIS A 48 0.20 4.97 22.39
CA HIS A 48 -0.38 3.69 21.98
C HIS A 48 -1.91 3.73 21.99
N GLU A 49 -2.52 4.35 23.00
CA GLU A 49 -3.97 4.56 23.05
C GLU A 49 -4.49 5.43 21.90
N GLU A 50 -3.76 6.50 21.54
CA GLU A 50 -4.12 7.34 20.40
C GLU A 50 -4.10 6.53 19.09
N ASP A 51 -3.04 5.75 18.84
CA ASP A 51 -2.95 4.89 17.66
C ASP A 51 -4.11 3.89 17.63
N ALA A 52 -4.38 3.20 18.76
CA ALA A 52 -5.46 2.23 18.86
C ALA A 52 -6.85 2.86 18.60
N LYS A 53 -7.10 4.07 19.14
CA LYS A 53 -8.34 4.82 18.93
C LYS A 53 -8.54 5.21 17.46
N ILE A 54 -7.50 5.65 16.78
CA ILE A 54 -7.57 6.02 15.36
C ILE A 54 -7.85 4.77 14.50
N ILE A 55 -7.21 3.64 14.81
CA ILE A 55 -7.47 2.36 14.12
C ILE A 55 -8.90 1.87 14.37
N TYR A 56 -9.40 2.02 15.61
CA TYR A 56 -10.77 1.68 15.98
C TYR A 56 -11.80 2.56 15.25
N GLU A 57 -11.55 3.88 15.17
CA GLU A 57 -12.39 4.83 14.42
C GLU A 57 -12.49 4.47 12.93
N LEU A 58 -11.41 3.95 12.35
CA LEU A 58 -11.41 3.46 10.96
C LEU A 58 -12.43 2.32 10.77
N GLY A 59 -12.72 1.56 11.81
CA GLY A 59 -13.52 0.34 11.76
C GLY A 59 -12.72 -0.91 11.42
N ALA A 60 -11.39 -0.87 11.50
CA ALA A 60 -10.54 -2.03 11.25
C ALA A 60 -10.83 -3.18 12.21
N THR A 61 -10.86 -4.41 11.70
CA THR A 61 -11.05 -5.63 12.49
C THR A 61 -9.73 -6.35 12.79
N THR A 62 -8.67 -6.04 12.05
CA THR A 62 -7.37 -6.70 12.18
C THR A 62 -6.22 -5.70 12.07
N ILE A 63 -5.12 -6.02 12.78
CA ILE A 63 -3.88 -5.25 12.72
C ILE A 63 -2.71 -6.21 12.52
N ARG A 64 -1.88 -5.94 11.51
CA ARG A 64 -0.56 -6.55 11.38
C ARG A 64 0.47 -5.69 12.10
N LEU A 65 1.11 -6.24 13.11
CA LEU A 65 2.13 -5.56 13.90
C LEU A 65 3.50 -5.72 13.23
N ALA A 66 3.74 -4.90 12.22
CA ALA A 66 4.91 -4.97 11.36
C ALA A 66 6.10 -4.23 11.99
N HIS A 67 7.31 -4.73 11.85
CA HIS A 67 7.74 -6.10 11.43
C HIS A 67 8.47 -6.77 12.59
N TYR A 68 8.05 -6.52 13.80
CA TYR A 68 8.73 -6.87 15.06
C TYR A 68 7.71 -6.91 16.21
N GLN A 69 8.13 -7.49 17.33
CA GLN A 69 7.32 -7.49 18.55
C GLN A 69 7.07 -6.05 19.02
N HIS A 70 5.81 -5.69 19.16
CA HIS A 70 5.38 -4.39 19.65
C HIS A 70 5.38 -4.32 21.17
N ASP A 71 5.11 -3.12 21.73
CA ASP A 71 5.00 -2.90 23.17
C ASP A 71 3.86 -3.73 23.77
N GLN A 72 4.06 -4.30 24.97
CA GLN A 72 3.10 -5.15 25.66
C GLN A 72 1.78 -4.40 25.93
N TYR A 73 1.85 -3.12 26.23
CA TYR A 73 0.66 -2.32 26.45
C TYR A 73 -0.23 -2.23 25.21
N PHE A 74 0.36 -2.24 24.01
CA PHE A 74 -0.44 -2.24 22.77
C PHE A 74 -1.18 -3.56 22.57
N TYR A 75 -0.60 -4.71 22.93
CA TYR A 75 -1.32 -5.99 22.93
C TYR A 75 -2.49 -5.97 23.94
N ASP A 76 -2.29 -5.40 25.12
CA ASP A 76 -3.36 -5.25 26.13
C ASP A 76 -4.52 -4.40 25.59
N LEU A 77 -4.24 -3.28 24.89
CA LEU A 77 -5.24 -2.45 24.23
C LEU A 77 -5.99 -3.22 23.14
N CYS A 78 -5.28 -4.01 22.34
CA CYS A 78 -5.90 -4.83 21.30
C CYS A 78 -6.81 -5.93 21.87
N ASP A 79 -6.45 -6.51 23.01
CA ASP A 79 -7.31 -7.45 23.75
C ASP A 79 -8.60 -6.79 24.21
N GLU A 80 -8.53 -5.55 24.69
CA GLU A 80 -9.69 -4.80 25.19
C GLU A 80 -10.59 -4.30 24.06
N LEU A 81 -10.02 -3.89 22.94
CA LEU A 81 -10.75 -3.35 21.79
C LEU A 81 -11.26 -4.44 20.82
N GLY A 82 -10.77 -5.68 20.98
CA GLY A 82 -11.23 -6.82 20.18
C GLY A 82 -10.60 -6.92 18.78
N PHE A 83 -9.41 -6.38 18.58
CA PHE A 83 -8.70 -6.56 17.31
C PHE A 83 -8.18 -7.97 17.14
N VAL A 84 -8.16 -8.46 15.91
CA VAL A 84 -7.46 -9.68 15.51
C VAL A 84 -6.04 -9.33 15.08
N LEU A 85 -5.03 -9.92 15.72
CA LEU A 85 -3.63 -9.56 15.50
C LEU A 85 -2.86 -10.64 14.74
N TRP A 86 -2.02 -10.15 13.83
CA TRP A 86 -0.86 -10.82 13.29
C TRP A 86 0.39 -10.24 13.94
N ALA A 87 1.10 -11.03 14.75
CA ALA A 87 2.36 -10.68 15.39
C ALA A 87 3.52 -11.41 14.72
N GLU A 88 4.63 -10.72 14.45
CA GLU A 88 5.75 -11.27 13.68
C GLU A 88 7.12 -10.91 14.27
N ILE A 89 8.14 -11.64 13.84
CA ILE A 89 9.54 -11.38 14.16
C ILE A 89 10.21 -10.55 13.05
N PRO A 90 11.29 -9.81 13.33
CA PRO A 90 12.02 -9.01 12.34
C PRO A 90 12.92 -9.85 11.43
N TYR A 91 12.36 -10.90 10.84
CA TYR A 91 13.01 -11.72 9.83
C TYR A 91 12.53 -11.24 8.46
N ILE A 92 13.27 -10.28 7.89
CA ILE A 92 12.82 -9.45 6.78
C ILE A 92 13.87 -9.32 5.67
N SER A 93 13.42 -9.25 4.44
CA SER A 93 14.12 -8.94 3.19
C SER A 93 15.22 -9.92 2.78
N VAL A 94 16.19 -10.21 3.64
CA VAL A 94 17.36 -11.03 3.30
C VAL A 94 17.56 -12.15 4.31
N HIS A 95 17.54 -13.39 3.81
CA HIS A 95 17.96 -14.55 4.60
C HIS A 95 19.48 -14.52 4.83
N MET A 96 19.87 -14.68 6.08
CA MET A 96 21.27 -14.82 6.49
C MET A 96 21.46 -16.17 7.18
N PRO A 97 22.25 -17.10 6.60
CA PRO A 97 22.44 -18.45 7.17
C PRO A 97 22.97 -18.44 8.62
N ASN A 98 23.80 -17.45 8.96
CA ASN A 98 24.30 -17.27 10.33
C ASN A 98 23.30 -16.59 11.28
N GLY A 99 22.11 -16.20 10.81
CA GLY A 99 21.04 -15.58 11.59
C GLY A 99 20.01 -16.56 12.14
N ARG A 100 20.10 -17.87 11.85
CA ARG A 100 19.11 -18.90 12.25
C ARG A 100 18.85 -18.94 13.74
N GLU A 101 19.91 -19.01 14.56
CA GLU A 101 19.75 -19.04 16.03
C GLU A 101 19.00 -17.80 16.54
N ASN A 102 19.24 -16.65 15.95
CA ASN A 102 18.56 -15.41 16.30
C ASN A 102 17.06 -15.45 15.93
N THR A 103 16.71 -15.91 14.73
CA THR A 103 15.29 -16.03 14.32
C THR A 103 14.52 -17.00 15.21
N VAL A 104 15.13 -18.14 15.56
CA VAL A 104 14.56 -19.14 16.47
C VAL A 104 14.36 -18.55 17.88
N SER A 105 15.37 -17.83 18.42
CA SER A 105 15.28 -17.19 19.73
C SER A 105 14.16 -16.15 19.76
N GLN A 106 14.10 -15.25 18.77
CA GLN A 106 13.09 -14.21 18.70
C GLN A 106 11.67 -14.77 18.56
N MET A 107 11.47 -15.79 17.72
CA MET A 107 10.17 -16.45 17.59
C MET A 107 9.73 -17.10 18.90
N LYS A 108 10.64 -17.79 19.58
CA LYS A 108 10.36 -18.38 20.89
C LYS A 108 9.97 -17.31 21.92
N GLU A 109 10.68 -16.20 21.96
CA GLU A 109 10.37 -15.09 22.86
C GLU A 109 9.02 -14.47 22.55
N LEU A 110 8.72 -14.22 21.26
CA LEU A 110 7.45 -13.68 20.81
C LEU A 110 6.27 -14.54 21.29
N VAL A 111 6.34 -15.87 21.06
CA VAL A 111 5.27 -16.79 21.45
C VAL A 111 5.15 -16.87 22.97
N VAL A 112 6.25 -17.06 23.71
CA VAL A 112 6.23 -17.21 25.19
C VAL A 112 5.69 -15.96 25.88
N GLN A 113 6.13 -14.79 25.45
CA GLN A 113 5.73 -13.52 26.08
C GLN A 113 4.28 -13.15 25.80
N ASN A 114 3.76 -13.53 24.64
CA ASN A 114 2.45 -13.08 24.17
C ASN A 114 1.40 -14.19 24.14
N TYR A 115 1.70 -15.38 24.65
CA TYR A 115 0.81 -16.55 24.57
C TYR A 115 -0.60 -16.29 25.12
N ASN A 116 -0.73 -15.49 26.17
CA ASN A 116 -2.00 -15.23 26.84
C ASN A 116 -2.84 -14.11 26.21
N HIS A 117 -2.33 -13.40 25.19
CA HIS A 117 -3.11 -12.38 24.50
C HIS A 117 -4.16 -13.01 23.57
N PRO A 118 -5.47 -12.91 23.87
CA PRO A 118 -6.51 -13.50 23.04
C PRO A 118 -6.67 -12.81 21.69
N SER A 119 -6.19 -11.58 21.54
CA SER A 119 -6.19 -10.85 20.27
C SER A 119 -5.24 -11.42 19.23
N ILE A 120 -4.18 -12.14 19.62
CA ILE A 120 -3.26 -12.77 18.67
C ILE A 120 -3.88 -14.04 18.10
N PHE A 121 -3.96 -14.13 16.78
CA PHE A 121 -4.48 -15.27 16.03
C PHE A 121 -3.43 -15.87 15.08
N PHE A 122 -2.45 -15.05 14.68
CA PHE A 122 -1.45 -15.43 13.67
C PHE A 122 -0.05 -15.08 14.13
N TRP A 123 0.87 -16.06 13.99
CA TRP A 123 2.30 -15.87 14.17
C TRP A 123 2.98 -15.72 12.82
N GLY A 124 3.61 -14.57 12.58
CA GLY A 124 4.30 -14.25 11.34
C GLY A 124 5.73 -14.78 11.32
N LEU A 125 6.04 -15.66 10.36
CA LEU A 125 7.35 -16.28 10.24
C LEU A 125 8.39 -15.34 9.62
N SER A 126 8.01 -14.57 8.61
CA SER A 126 8.91 -13.66 7.88
C SER A 126 8.16 -12.64 7.04
N ASN A 127 8.91 -11.62 6.57
CA ASN A 127 8.45 -10.61 5.62
C ASN A 127 9.42 -10.47 4.45
N GLU A 128 8.94 -10.62 3.22
CA GLU A 128 9.68 -10.36 1.96
C GLU A 128 11.07 -11.05 1.87
N ILE A 129 11.25 -12.11 2.60
CA ILE A 129 12.57 -12.77 2.77
C ILE A 129 13.09 -13.42 1.49
N THR A 130 12.25 -13.54 0.47
CA THR A 130 12.56 -14.18 -0.81
C THR A 130 13.18 -13.25 -1.84
N MET A 131 13.59 -12.05 -1.48
CA MET A 131 14.25 -11.11 -2.41
C MET A 131 15.49 -11.69 -3.09
N LYS A 132 16.18 -12.66 -2.45
CA LYS A 132 17.33 -13.41 -3.02
C LYS A 132 16.98 -14.80 -3.51
N GLY A 133 15.70 -15.09 -3.70
CA GLY A 133 15.21 -16.36 -4.23
C GLY A 133 14.50 -17.23 -3.19
N ALA A 134 13.35 -17.79 -3.59
CA ALA A 134 12.51 -18.65 -2.76
C ALA A 134 12.99 -20.12 -2.71
N LYS A 135 14.02 -20.47 -3.46
CA LYS A 135 14.53 -21.85 -3.60
C LYS A 135 15.78 -22.14 -2.79
N ASP A 136 16.26 -21.18 -2.00
CA ASP A 136 17.41 -21.37 -1.12
C ASP A 136 17.10 -22.47 -0.08
N PRO A 137 17.83 -23.61 -0.09
CA PRO A 137 17.55 -24.71 0.85
C PRO A 137 17.69 -24.32 2.32
N ASP A 138 18.61 -23.42 2.64
CA ASP A 138 18.82 -22.97 4.03
C ASP A 138 17.66 -22.06 4.49
N LEU A 139 17.14 -21.21 3.61
CA LEU A 139 15.93 -20.43 3.85
C LEU A 139 14.72 -21.34 4.11
N LEU A 140 14.50 -22.33 3.25
CA LEU A 140 13.38 -23.27 3.39
C LEU A 140 13.48 -24.06 4.70
N GLU A 141 14.66 -24.57 5.01
CA GLU A 141 14.91 -25.28 6.28
C GLU A 141 14.64 -24.40 7.49
N ASN A 142 15.07 -23.13 7.47
CA ASN A 142 14.80 -22.19 8.56
C ASN A 142 13.29 -21.93 8.75
N HIS A 143 12.54 -21.82 7.66
CA HIS A 143 11.08 -21.66 7.75
C HIS A 143 10.39 -22.91 8.31
N HIS A 144 10.81 -24.11 7.92
CA HIS A 144 10.31 -25.36 8.52
C HIS A 144 10.61 -25.41 10.02
N ILE A 145 11.84 -25.07 10.44
CA ILE A 145 12.20 -25.03 11.86
C ILE A 145 11.32 -24.05 12.64
N LEU A 146 11.09 -22.84 12.12
CA LEU A 146 10.25 -21.85 12.77
C LEU A 146 8.79 -22.30 12.83
N ASN A 147 8.25 -22.82 11.75
CA ASN A 147 6.87 -23.29 11.65
C ASN A 147 6.62 -24.45 12.63
N ASP A 148 7.47 -25.47 12.61
CA ASP A 148 7.34 -26.64 13.47
C ASP A 148 7.46 -26.25 14.95
N MET A 149 8.41 -25.39 15.29
CA MET A 149 8.59 -24.88 16.65
C MET A 149 7.36 -24.12 17.14
N VAL A 150 6.78 -23.26 16.33
CA VAL A 150 5.55 -22.52 16.68
C VAL A 150 4.41 -23.51 16.95
N HIS A 151 4.21 -24.51 16.09
CA HIS A 151 3.18 -25.53 16.29
C HIS A 151 3.44 -26.46 17.49
N GLU A 152 4.70 -26.66 17.88
CA GLU A 152 5.02 -27.36 19.13
C GLU A 152 4.64 -26.54 20.36
N MET A 153 4.87 -25.23 20.33
CA MET A 153 4.62 -24.30 21.44
C MET A 153 3.16 -23.86 21.55
N ASP A 154 2.48 -23.68 20.42
CA ASP A 154 1.09 -23.22 20.36
C ASP A 154 0.26 -24.07 19.37
N LYS A 155 -0.65 -24.87 19.93
CA LYS A 155 -1.56 -25.74 19.16
C LYS A 155 -2.82 -25.03 18.69
N THR A 156 -2.99 -23.75 18.99
CA THR A 156 -4.26 -23.04 18.85
C THR A 156 -4.24 -21.94 17.81
N ARG A 157 -3.07 -21.40 17.50
CA ARG A 157 -2.88 -20.31 16.54
C ARG A 157 -2.21 -20.81 15.27
N LEU A 158 -2.44 -20.08 14.19
CA LEU A 158 -1.93 -20.41 12.87
C LEU A 158 -0.65 -19.61 12.58
N THR A 159 0.16 -20.16 11.69
CA THR A 159 1.34 -19.49 11.15
C THR A 159 1.03 -18.83 9.82
N THR A 160 1.69 -17.73 9.54
CA THR A 160 1.59 -17.02 8.26
C THR A 160 2.91 -16.36 7.88
N MET A 161 3.00 -15.85 6.68
CA MET A 161 4.12 -15.04 6.21
C MET A 161 3.67 -14.03 5.16
N ALA A 162 4.41 -12.93 5.05
CA ALA A 162 4.21 -11.92 4.03
C ALA A 162 5.20 -12.16 2.87
N VAL A 163 4.68 -12.61 1.74
CA VAL A 163 5.45 -12.94 0.54
C VAL A 163 5.53 -11.72 -0.36
N ILE A 164 6.71 -11.38 -0.84
CA ILE A 164 6.85 -10.31 -1.84
C ILE A 164 6.26 -10.75 -3.17
N SER A 165 5.50 -9.86 -3.83
CA SER A 165 4.82 -10.13 -5.10
C SER A 165 5.74 -10.52 -6.26
N MET A 166 7.04 -10.26 -6.14
CA MET A 166 8.05 -10.71 -7.11
C MET A 166 8.39 -12.19 -6.99
N CYS A 167 8.03 -12.86 -5.88
CA CYS A 167 8.09 -14.30 -5.75
C CYS A 167 7.04 -14.91 -6.67
N ASP A 168 7.46 -15.85 -7.50
CA ASP A 168 6.54 -16.53 -8.42
C ASP A 168 5.49 -17.31 -7.62
N ILE A 169 4.21 -17.15 -7.96
CA ILE A 169 3.13 -17.90 -7.32
C ILE A 169 3.24 -19.42 -7.54
N SER A 170 4.08 -19.87 -8.48
CA SER A 170 4.41 -21.29 -8.67
C SER A 170 5.47 -21.84 -7.71
N GLU A 171 6.03 -21.04 -6.81
CA GLU A 171 7.05 -21.46 -5.83
C GLU A 171 6.43 -22.18 -4.63
N SER A 172 5.77 -23.32 -4.89
CA SER A 172 4.96 -24.06 -3.90
C SER A 172 5.74 -24.49 -2.65
N GLN A 173 7.02 -24.87 -2.79
CA GLN A 173 7.84 -25.32 -1.66
C GLN A 173 7.94 -24.28 -0.55
N TYR A 174 7.91 -22.98 -0.88
CA TYR A 174 7.96 -21.92 0.10
C TYR A 174 6.59 -21.57 0.67
N ILE A 175 5.59 -21.41 -0.22
CA ILE A 175 4.25 -20.97 0.19
C ILE A 175 3.42 -22.05 0.91
N GLU A 176 3.82 -23.32 0.84
CA GLU A 176 3.17 -24.45 1.51
C GLU A 176 3.69 -24.68 2.96
N ILE A 177 4.69 -23.92 3.42
CA ILE A 177 5.26 -24.12 4.76
C ILE A 177 4.31 -23.63 5.86
N PRO A 178 3.79 -22.37 5.83
CA PRO A 178 2.87 -21.90 6.85
C PRO A 178 1.44 -22.39 6.62
N ASP A 179 0.58 -22.23 7.61
CA ASP A 179 -0.85 -22.54 7.47
C ASP A 179 -1.57 -21.62 6.47
N LEU A 180 -1.13 -20.35 6.42
CA LEU A 180 -1.72 -19.29 5.61
C LEU A 180 -0.62 -18.52 4.87
N VAL A 181 -0.98 -17.97 3.71
CA VAL A 181 -0.09 -17.11 2.92
C VAL A 181 -0.73 -15.73 2.72
N SER A 182 0.10 -14.71 2.70
CA SER A 182 -0.30 -13.36 2.29
C SER A 182 0.76 -12.72 1.42
N TYR A 183 0.33 -11.87 0.50
CA TYR A 183 1.24 -11.18 -0.41
C TYR A 183 1.34 -9.69 -0.10
N ASN A 184 2.58 -9.18 -0.16
CA ASN A 184 2.85 -7.75 -0.26
C ASN A 184 2.77 -7.39 -1.75
N GLN A 185 1.71 -6.68 -2.14
CA GLN A 185 1.38 -6.44 -3.54
C GLN A 185 1.13 -4.96 -3.81
N TYR A 186 1.91 -4.39 -4.71
CA TYR A 186 1.87 -2.95 -4.99
C TYR A 186 1.63 -2.65 -6.47
N LEU A 187 0.83 -3.49 -7.17
CA LEU A 187 0.42 -3.22 -8.54
C LEU A 187 -0.41 -1.93 -8.59
N GLY A 188 -0.01 -1.03 -9.48
CA GLY A 188 -0.56 0.32 -9.55
C GLY A 188 0.22 1.36 -8.74
N TRP A 189 1.25 0.96 -7.97
CA TRP A 189 2.15 1.90 -7.31
C TRP A 189 3.59 1.76 -7.81
N TYR A 190 4.29 0.68 -7.46
CA TYR A 190 5.68 0.45 -7.92
C TYR A 190 5.75 -0.05 -9.37
N GLY A 191 4.70 -0.60 -9.90
CA GLY A 191 4.61 -1.11 -11.26
C GLY A 191 3.25 -1.72 -11.54
N GLY A 192 3.01 -2.16 -12.77
CA GLY A 192 1.72 -2.71 -13.17
C GLY A 192 0.56 -1.72 -13.11
N LYS A 193 -0.64 -2.23 -13.08
CA LYS A 193 -1.89 -1.46 -13.04
C LYS A 193 -2.71 -1.87 -11.82
N ILE A 194 -3.52 -0.95 -11.29
CA ILE A 194 -4.36 -1.17 -10.10
C ILE A 194 -5.31 -2.37 -10.31
N GLU A 195 -5.88 -2.48 -11.50
CA GLU A 195 -6.87 -3.51 -11.87
C GLU A 195 -6.31 -4.94 -11.85
N GLN A 196 -4.99 -5.10 -11.80
CA GLN A 196 -4.34 -6.40 -11.78
C GLN A 196 -4.30 -7.06 -10.39
N ASN A 197 -4.61 -6.34 -9.32
CA ASN A 197 -4.55 -6.88 -7.96
C ASN A 197 -5.57 -8.00 -7.73
N GLY A 198 -6.83 -7.80 -8.09
CA GLY A 198 -7.86 -8.83 -7.99
C GLY A 198 -7.54 -10.09 -8.82
N PRO A 199 -7.26 -9.97 -10.12
CA PRO A 199 -6.84 -11.10 -10.96
C PRO A 199 -5.64 -11.88 -10.42
N PHE A 200 -4.67 -11.22 -9.75
CA PHE A 200 -3.57 -11.91 -9.08
C PHE A 200 -4.07 -12.84 -7.97
N MET A 201 -5.00 -12.36 -7.13
CA MET A 201 -5.60 -13.16 -6.05
C MET A 201 -6.39 -14.33 -6.61
N ASP A 202 -7.16 -14.10 -7.70
CA ASP A 202 -7.94 -15.13 -8.38
C ASP A 202 -7.03 -16.23 -8.96
N ALA A 203 -5.93 -15.86 -9.62
CA ALA A 203 -4.97 -16.80 -10.19
C ALA A 203 -4.27 -17.65 -9.11
N PHE A 204 -3.93 -17.06 -7.96
CA PHE A 204 -3.39 -17.82 -6.83
C PHE A 204 -4.42 -18.83 -6.30
N HIS A 205 -5.64 -18.38 -6.06
CA HIS A 205 -6.70 -19.21 -5.52
C HIS A 205 -7.06 -20.39 -6.48
N GLU A 206 -7.08 -20.13 -7.79
CA GLU A 206 -7.27 -21.18 -8.80
C GLU A 206 -6.12 -22.20 -8.77
N MET A 207 -4.89 -21.76 -8.60
CA MET A 207 -3.71 -22.65 -8.57
C MET A 207 -3.61 -23.44 -7.26
N TYR A 208 -3.97 -22.83 -6.13
CA TYR A 208 -3.86 -23.39 -4.78
C TYR A 208 -5.18 -23.26 -3.99
N PRO A 209 -6.25 -23.96 -4.40
CA PRO A 209 -7.58 -23.79 -3.80
C PRO A 209 -7.67 -24.19 -2.32
N ASN A 210 -6.67 -24.89 -1.80
CA ASN A 210 -6.61 -25.34 -0.41
C ASN A 210 -5.71 -24.44 0.49
N ILE A 211 -4.99 -23.48 -0.10
CA ILE A 211 -4.13 -22.57 0.66
C ILE A 211 -4.86 -21.24 0.81
N PRO A 212 -5.23 -20.83 2.05
CA PRO A 212 -5.84 -19.53 2.25
C PRO A 212 -4.86 -18.40 1.87
N ILE A 213 -5.30 -17.49 1.00
CA ILE A 213 -4.53 -16.33 0.57
C ILE A 213 -5.07 -15.04 1.17
N GLY A 214 -4.16 -14.15 1.60
CA GLY A 214 -4.45 -12.78 2.04
C GLY A 214 -3.60 -11.75 1.33
N MET A 215 -3.86 -10.48 1.61
CA MET A 215 -3.06 -9.34 1.17
C MET A 215 -2.45 -8.67 2.40
N SER A 216 -1.14 -8.89 2.62
CA SER A 216 -0.44 -8.41 3.81
C SER A 216 0.05 -6.98 3.70
N GLU A 217 0.27 -6.51 2.47
CA GLU A 217 0.60 -5.10 2.22
C GLU A 217 0.10 -4.67 0.84
N TYR A 218 -0.49 -3.48 0.80
CA TYR A 218 -0.82 -2.73 -0.41
C TYR A 218 -1.00 -1.26 -0.03
N GLY A 219 -0.61 -0.34 -0.93
CA GLY A 219 -0.71 1.09 -0.65
C GLY A 219 0.03 1.95 -1.67
N ALA A 220 -0.32 3.22 -1.70
CA ALA A 220 0.32 4.27 -2.48
C ALA A 220 0.75 5.40 -1.56
N GLU A 221 1.86 6.07 -1.86
CA GLU A 221 2.32 7.20 -1.07
C GLU A 221 1.56 8.47 -1.40
N ALA A 222 1.31 9.31 -0.40
CA ALA A 222 0.72 10.62 -0.57
C ALA A 222 1.24 11.62 0.44
N TYR A 223 1.48 12.82 -0.03
CA TYR A 223 1.74 13.99 0.81
C TYR A 223 0.51 14.88 0.83
N LYS A 224 0.10 15.31 2.00
CA LYS A 224 -1.10 16.15 2.18
C LYS A 224 -1.08 17.48 1.43
N TRP A 225 0.08 17.95 1.02
CA TRP A 225 0.24 19.18 0.25
C TRP A 225 0.42 18.96 -1.26
N HIS A 226 0.59 17.68 -1.69
CA HIS A 226 0.53 17.34 -3.10
C HIS A 226 -0.88 16.97 -3.47
N THR A 227 -1.43 17.66 -4.42
CA THR A 227 -2.82 17.51 -4.83
C THR A 227 -2.99 17.89 -6.29
N SER A 228 -3.81 17.16 -7.04
CA SER A 228 -4.11 17.43 -8.45
C SER A 228 -5.07 16.38 -9.01
N HIS A 229 -5.14 16.28 -10.34
CA HIS A 229 -5.69 15.11 -11.01
C HIS A 229 -4.80 13.88 -10.80
N PRO A 230 -5.36 12.74 -10.39
CA PRO A 230 -4.56 11.58 -9.98
C PRO A 230 -3.82 10.93 -11.16
N GLU A 231 -2.52 10.78 -11.03
CA GLU A 231 -1.65 9.97 -11.91
C GLU A 231 -0.82 8.98 -11.11
N GLN A 232 -0.62 7.77 -11.67
CA GLN A 232 0.21 6.76 -10.99
C GLN A 232 1.60 7.29 -10.68
N GLY A 233 1.97 7.29 -9.40
CA GLY A 233 3.30 7.68 -8.92
C GLY A 233 3.50 9.18 -8.73
N ASP A 234 2.42 9.96 -8.67
CA ASP A 234 2.47 11.42 -8.50
C ASP A 234 2.55 11.89 -7.04
N TYR A 235 2.45 10.97 -6.09
CA TYR A 235 2.45 11.24 -4.63
C TYR A 235 1.31 12.15 -4.16
N THR A 236 0.23 12.28 -4.93
CA THR A 236 -0.92 13.08 -4.54
C THR A 236 -1.85 12.32 -3.62
N GLU A 237 -2.59 13.05 -2.79
CA GLU A 237 -3.62 12.48 -1.93
C GLU A 237 -4.76 11.88 -2.77
N GLU A 238 -5.08 12.48 -3.91
CA GLU A 238 -6.09 12.01 -4.85
C GLU A 238 -5.72 10.67 -5.48
N TYR A 239 -4.44 10.46 -5.85
CA TYR A 239 -4.02 9.16 -6.36
C TYR A 239 -4.06 8.07 -5.28
N GLN A 240 -3.61 8.39 -4.06
CA GLN A 240 -3.71 7.45 -2.94
C GLN A 240 -5.18 7.05 -2.69
N ALA A 241 -6.09 8.02 -2.67
CA ALA A 241 -7.51 7.76 -2.50
C ALA A 241 -8.07 6.85 -3.61
N HIS A 242 -7.80 7.18 -4.88
CA HIS A 242 -8.21 6.38 -6.03
C HIS A 242 -7.64 4.95 -5.97
N TYR A 243 -6.35 4.80 -5.64
CA TYR A 243 -5.71 3.50 -5.46
C TYR A 243 -6.47 2.64 -4.44
N HIS A 244 -6.76 3.20 -3.27
CA HIS A 244 -7.44 2.48 -2.21
C HIS A 244 -8.92 2.20 -2.52
N GLU A 245 -9.64 3.10 -3.19
CA GLU A 245 -11.01 2.85 -3.68
C GLU A 245 -11.07 1.61 -4.56
N GLU A 246 -10.16 1.52 -5.53
CA GLU A 246 -10.10 0.38 -6.45
C GLU A 246 -9.67 -0.92 -5.76
N LEU A 247 -8.76 -0.85 -4.79
CA LEU A 247 -8.36 -2.02 -4.00
C LEU A 247 -9.50 -2.51 -3.09
N ILE A 248 -10.25 -1.61 -2.47
CA ILE A 248 -11.44 -1.95 -1.68
C ILE A 248 -12.42 -2.75 -2.56
N LYS A 249 -12.78 -2.22 -3.73
CA LYS A 249 -13.70 -2.87 -4.66
C LYS A 249 -13.22 -4.26 -5.09
N GLN A 250 -11.92 -4.40 -5.36
CA GLN A 250 -11.34 -5.67 -5.80
C GLN A 250 -11.21 -6.69 -4.67
N LEU A 251 -10.72 -6.28 -3.49
CA LEU A 251 -10.41 -7.21 -2.41
C LEU A 251 -11.63 -7.59 -1.56
N TYR A 252 -12.55 -6.62 -1.30
CA TYR A 252 -13.68 -6.85 -0.40
C TYR A 252 -14.84 -7.62 -1.03
N THR A 253 -14.79 -7.82 -2.33
CA THR A 253 -15.74 -8.67 -3.09
C THR A 253 -15.26 -10.12 -3.26
N ARG A 254 -14.08 -10.48 -2.68
CA ARG A 254 -13.49 -11.81 -2.75
C ARG A 254 -13.53 -12.49 -1.38
N ASP A 255 -14.56 -13.28 -1.12
CA ASP A 255 -14.77 -13.93 0.17
C ASP A 255 -13.64 -14.88 0.58
N PHE A 256 -12.92 -15.44 -0.40
CA PHE A 256 -11.77 -16.32 -0.15
C PHE A 256 -10.53 -15.60 0.40
N VAL A 257 -10.44 -14.27 0.29
CA VAL A 257 -9.33 -13.49 0.85
C VAL A 257 -9.47 -13.44 2.36
N TRP A 258 -8.61 -14.20 3.07
CA TRP A 258 -8.76 -14.38 4.51
C TRP A 258 -8.50 -13.11 5.33
N ALA A 259 -7.61 -12.23 4.86
CA ALA A 259 -7.36 -10.91 5.47
C ALA A 259 -6.74 -9.93 4.49
N THR A 260 -6.93 -8.65 4.77
CA THR A 260 -6.26 -7.54 4.08
C THR A 260 -5.67 -6.57 5.09
N HIS A 261 -4.42 -6.12 4.85
CA HIS A 261 -3.73 -5.15 5.71
C HIS A 261 -3.15 -4.02 4.86
N VAL A 262 -3.72 -2.84 4.98
CA VAL A 262 -3.21 -1.64 4.30
C VAL A 262 -1.78 -1.34 4.78
N TRP A 263 -0.90 -1.05 3.87
CA TRP A 263 0.42 -0.53 4.17
C TRP A 263 0.45 0.98 3.93
N ASN A 264 0.34 1.81 4.94
CA ASN A 264 0.36 1.54 6.37
C ASN A 264 -0.76 2.36 7.04
N MET A 265 -1.05 2.14 8.33
CA MET A 265 -1.99 3.01 9.05
C MET A 265 -1.45 4.43 9.17
N PHE A 266 -0.17 4.56 9.50
CA PHE A 266 0.51 5.82 9.71
C PHE A 266 1.71 5.96 8.78
N ASP A 267 2.00 7.17 8.33
CA ASP A 267 3.32 7.47 7.79
C ASP A 267 4.37 7.15 8.86
N PHE A 268 5.56 6.72 8.46
CA PHE A 268 6.60 6.29 9.39
C PHE A 268 8.00 6.60 8.87
N ALA A 269 8.98 6.60 9.78
CA ALA A 269 10.39 6.82 9.43
C ALA A 269 10.98 5.63 8.67
N ALA A 270 11.64 5.91 7.57
CA ALA A 270 12.32 4.94 6.72
C ALA A 270 13.62 5.53 6.18
N ASP A 271 14.68 5.46 6.98
CA ASP A 271 15.95 6.19 6.79
C ASP A 271 16.57 6.02 5.39
N ALA A 272 16.47 4.82 4.83
CA ALA A 272 17.03 4.52 3.51
C ALA A 272 16.19 5.08 2.33
N ARG A 273 15.01 5.64 2.58
CA ARG A 273 14.14 6.17 1.52
C ARG A 273 14.45 7.62 1.21
N ASP A 274 14.48 7.91 -0.08
CA ASP A 274 14.59 9.27 -0.64
C ASP A 274 13.68 9.35 -1.86
N GLU A 275 12.37 9.26 -1.63
CA GLU A 275 11.35 9.22 -2.67
C GLU A 275 10.31 10.32 -2.39
N GLY A 276 9.74 10.87 -3.45
CA GLY A 276 8.60 11.77 -3.36
C GLY A 276 8.88 13.11 -2.68
N GLY A 277 10.14 13.52 -2.56
CA GLY A 277 10.51 14.81 -1.96
C GLY A 277 10.50 14.83 -0.43
N CYS A 278 10.39 13.67 0.24
CA CYS A 278 10.45 13.57 1.70
C CYS A 278 11.44 12.49 2.13
N LYS A 279 12.68 12.91 2.28
CA LYS A 279 13.79 12.03 2.65
C LYS A 279 13.57 11.38 4.01
N GLY A 280 13.88 10.09 4.10
CA GLY A 280 13.82 9.32 5.34
C GLY A 280 12.41 8.97 5.79
N MET A 281 11.41 9.00 4.90
CA MET A 281 10.01 8.75 5.22
C MET A 281 9.38 7.73 4.27
N ASN A 282 8.42 6.97 4.78
CA ASN A 282 7.42 6.25 4.01
C ASN A 282 6.05 6.92 4.24
N ASN A 283 5.44 7.41 3.17
CA ASN A 283 4.21 8.19 3.24
C ASN A 283 2.98 7.42 2.70
N LYS A 284 3.01 6.09 2.82
CA LYS A 284 1.86 5.23 2.50
C LYS A 284 0.79 5.20 3.61
N GLY A 285 1.03 5.90 4.72
CA GLY A 285 0.07 6.00 5.81
C GLY A 285 -1.28 6.58 5.34
N LEU A 286 -2.36 6.06 5.90
CA LEU A 286 -3.69 6.67 5.82
C LEU A 286 -3.77 7.94 6.69
N VAL A 287 -2.86 8.06 7.65
CA VAL A 287 -2.72 9.17 8.59
C VAL A 287 -1.26 9.61 8.63
N THR A 288 -1.02 10.91 8.75
CA THR A 288 0.34 11.47 8.82
C THR A 288 1.13 10.99 10.03
N PHE A 289 2.47 11.04 9.94
CA PHE A 289 3.40 10.56 10.97
C PHE A 289 3.14 11.16 12.36
N ASP A 290 2.68 12.41 12.43
CA ASP A 290 2.32 13.11 13.67
C ASP A 290 0.89 12.84 14.18
N ARG A 291 0.13 11.99 13.50
CA ARG A 291 -1.28 11.61 13.76
C ARG A 291 -2.29 12.76 13.64
N LYS A 292 -1.89 13.91 13.09
CA LYS A 292 -2.75 15.12 13.07
C LYS A 292 -3.64 15.23 11.85
N TYR A 293 -3.30 14.55 10.76
CA TYR A 293 -4.04 14.63 9.51
C TYR A 293 -4.40 13.25 9.01
N LYS A 294 -5.69 13.01 8.84
CA LYS A 294 -6.25 11.81 8.18
C LYS A 294 -6.42 12.14 6.70
N LYS A 295 -5.75 11.38 5.84
CA LYS A 295 -5.83 11.56 4.39
C LYS A 295 -7.17 11.04 3.86
N ASP A 296 -7.56 11.42 2.65
CA ASP A 296 -8.84 11.00 2.06
C ASP A 296 -9.02 9.48 2.06
N ALA A 297 -7.95 8.72 1.80
CA ALA A 297 -7.98 7.25 1.85
C ALA A 297 -8.41 6.69 3.22
N PHE A 298 -8.14 7.37 4.34
CA PHE A 298 -8.67 6.99 5.65
C PHE A 298 -10.20 6.97 5.64
N TYR A 299 -10.82 7.97 5.07
CA TYR A 299 -12.27 8.10 5.02
C TYR A 299 -12.91 7.15 4.00
N ALA A 300 -12.19 6.75 2.94
CA ALA A 300 -12.64 5.70 2.05
C ALA A 300 -12.81 4.37 2.81
N TYR A 301 -11.84 3.99 3.65
CA TYR A 301 -11.97 2.80 4.52
C TYR A 301 -13.02 2.98 5.60
N LYS A 302 -13.07 4.16 6.27
CA LYS A 302 -14.10 4.44 7.27
C LYS A 302 -15.51 4.27 6.71
N ALA A 303 -15.74 4.64 5.45
CA ALA A 303 -17.03 4.48 4.78
C ALA A 303 -17.45 3.01 4.61
N TRP A 304 -16.50 2.10 4.45
CA TRP A 304 -16.76 0.67 4.28
C TRP A 304 -16.74 -0.14 5.58
N LEU A 305 -16.01 0.33 6.59
CA LEU A 305 -15.68 -0.48 7.77
C LEU A 305 -16.35 0.01 9.06
N SER A 306 -16.68 1.30 9.18
CA SER A 306 -17.19 1.89 10.39
C SER A 306 -18.71 2.01 10.37
N ASP A 307 -19.35 1.69 11.48
CA ASP A 307 -20.79 1.94 11.71
C ASP A 307 -21.08 3.37 12.18
N GLU A 308 -20.04 4.16 12.52
CA GLU A 308 -20.18 5.54 12.94
C GLU A 308 -20.56 6.44 11.75
N PRO A 309 -21.76 7.07 11.74
CA PRO A 309 -22.19 7.86 10.59
C PRO A 309 -21.34 9.09 10.38
N PHE A 310 -20.98 9.38 9.13
CA PHE A 310 -20.21 10.55 8.76
C PHE A 310 -20.42 10.94 7.28
N VAL A 311 -19.95 12.12 6.93
CA VAL A 311 -19.74 12.58 5.55
C VAL A 311 -18.40 13.28 5.46
N HIS A 312 -17.65 13.06 4.38
CA HIS A 312 -16.34 13.65 4.15
C HIS A 312 -16.20 14.12 2.70
N LEU A 313 -15.94 15.40 2.51
CA LEU A 313 -15.51 15.96 1.24
C LEU A 313 -14.02 15.65 1.00
N CYS A 314 -13.71 15.03 -0.12
CA CYS A 314 -12.34 14.74 -0.52
C CYS A 314 -11.64 15.97 -1.13
N SER A 315 -10.33 15.88 -1.25
CA SER A 315 -9.49 16.88 -1.96
C SER A 315 -9.63 18.29 -1.41
N LYS A 316 -9.75 18.43 -0.08
CA LYS A 316 -9.87 19.75 0.57
C LYS A 316 -8.62 20.62 0.42
N ASN A 317 -7.47 19.99 0.22
CA ASN A 317 -6.20 20.68 -0.03
C ASN A 317 -6.07 21.16 -1.48
N TYR A 318 -6.83 20.58 -2.42
CA TYR A 318 -6.89 21.00 -3.82
C TYR A 318 -7.85 22.20 -3.97
N VAL A 319 -7.42 23.35 -3.44
CA VAL A 319 -8.21 24.60 -3.44
C VAL A 319 -8.18 25.26 -4.80
N ASP A 320 -6.98 25.50 -5.35
CA ASP A 320 -6.78 26.13 -6.67
C ASP A 320 -6.95 25.10 -7.78
N ARG A 321 -7.98 25.25 -8.59
CA ARG A 321 -8.32 24.32 -9.69
C ARG A 321 -8.39 25.07 -11.01
N ASP A 322 -7.69 24.56 -12.01
CA ASP A 322 -7.59 25.18 -13.33
C ASP A 322 -8.60 24.67 -14.36
N GLU A 323 -9.29 23.56 -14.07
CA GLU A 323 -10.36 23.04 -14.92
C GLU A 323 -11.66 23.85 -14.82
N ASP A 324 -12.45 23.92 -15.92
CA ASP A 324 -13.74 24.63 -15.97
C ASP A 324 -14.87 23.86 -15.27
N VAL A 325 -14.76 22.55 -15.25
CA VAL A 325 -15.64 21.63 -14.50
C VAL A 325 -14.75 20.77 -13.63
N THR A 326 -15.03 20.73 -12.36
CA THR A 326 -14.24 19.97 -11.40
C THR A 326 -15.06 18.84 -10.81
N THR A 327 -14.40 17.71 -10.62
CA THR A 327 -15.00 16.56 -9.94
C THR A 327 -14.90 16.75 -8.43
N VAL A 328 -16.03 16.71 -7.75
CA VAL A 328 -16.13 16.74 -6.28
C VAL A 328 -16.51 15.36 -5.80
N LYS A 329 -15.60 14.74 -5.04
CA LYS A 329 -15.80 13.40 -4.46
C LYS A 329 -16.17 13.53 -2.99
N VAL A 330 -17.09 12.67 -2.53
CA VAL A 330 -17.54 12.60 -1.15
C VAL A 330 -17.56 11.15 -0.69
N TYR A 331 -17.08 10.88 0.52
CA TYR A 331 -17.23 9.57 1.16
C TYR A 331 -18.25 9.63 2.30
N SER A 332 -19.08 8.61 2.39
CA SER A 332 -20.04 8.47 3.48
C SER A 332 -20.48 7.01 3.61
N ASN A 333 -20.72 6.56 4.84
CA ASN A 333 -21.38 5.28 5.09
C ASN A 333 -22.92 5.42 5.15
N LEU A 334 -23.44 6.61 4.90
CA LEU A 334 -24.88 6.87 4.75
C LEU A 334 -25.32 6.67 3.29
N PRO A 335 -26.55 6.26 3.01
CA PRO A 335 -26.97 5.82 1.66
C PRO A 335 -27.14 6.97 0.66
N GLU A 336 -27.35 8.20 1.12
CA GLU A 336 -27.60 9.37 0.27
C GLU A 336 -26.72 10.54 0.70
N VAL A 337 -26.12 11.20 -0.29
CA VAL A 337 -25.39 12.47 -0.12
C VAL A 337 -25.98 13.54 -1.02
N GLU A 338 -26.21 14.74 -0.46
CA GLU A 338 -26.59 15.95 -1.19
C GLU A 338 -25.43 16.94 -1.20
N LEU A 339 -25.06 17.45 -2.37
CA LEU A 339 -24.02 18.46 -2.51
C LEU A 339 -24.65 19.86 -2.76
N PHE A 340 -24.16 20.85 -2.03
CA PHE A 340 -24.51 22.25 -2.20
C PHE A 340 -23.28 23.03 -2.71
N VAL A 341 -23.50 23.88 -3.69
CA VAL A 341 -22.51 24.77 -4.30
C VAL A 341 -22.98 26.21 -4.08
N ASN A 342 -22.23 27.00 -3.31
CA ASN A 342 -22.59 28.36 -2.92
C ASN A 342 -24.01 28.47 -2.31
N GLY A 343 -24.43 27.44 -1.57
CA GLY A 343 -25.73 27.37 -0.91
C GLY A 343 -26.87 26.82 -1.77
N GLU A 344 -26.67 26.55 -3.05
CA GLU A 344 -27.65 25.94 -3.95
C GLU A 344 -27.37 24.44 -4.08
N SER A 345 -28.42 23.60 -3.97
CA SER A 345 -28.30 22.17 -4.17
C SER A 345 -28.00 21.86 -5.65
N VAL A 346 -26.95 21.05 -5.89
CA VAL A 346 -26.64 20.52 -7.23
C VAL A 346 -27.15 19.08 -7.41
N GLY A 347 -27.81 18.56 -6.39
CA GLY A 347 -28.49 17.26 -6.44
C GLY A 347 -28.07 16.30 -5.35
N LYS A 348 -28.76 15.17 -5.35
CA LYS A 348 -28.55 14.04 -4.45
C LYS A 348 -28.07 12.84 -5.24
N GLN A 349 -27.21 12.04 -4.59
CA GLN A 349 -26.74 10.77 -5.13
C GLN A 349 -26.86 9.66 -4.10
N ASN A 350 -27.03 8.44 -4.60
CA ASN A 350 -26.93 7.20 -3.82
C ASN A 350 -25.77 6.41 -4.42
N ALA A 351 -24.93 5.82 -3.59
CA ALA A 351 -23.81 4.98 -4.02
C ALA A 351 -23.71 3.73 -3.16
N GLU A 352 -23.67 2.56 -3.81
CA GLU A 352 -23.52 1.26 -3.13
C GLU A 352 -22.08 1.06 -2.64
N ASP A 353 -21.12 1.69 -3.28
CA ASP A 353 -19.69 1.64 -2.93
C ASP A 353 -19.25 2.72 -1.94
N HIS A 354 -20.22 3.53 -1.42
CA HIS A 354 -19.96 4.63 -0.48
C HIS A 354 -19.15 5.81 -1.03
N PHE A 355 -18.93 5.84 -2.35
CA PHE A 355 -18.18 6.88 -3.05
C PHE A 355 -19.10 7.67 -3.98
N PHE A 356 -19.33 8.95 -3.63
CA PHE A 356 -20.26 9.83 -4.32
C PHE A 356 -19.45 10.85 -5.15
N THR A 357 -19.82 11.03 -6.42
CA THR A 357 -19.07 11.90 -7.34
C THR A 357 -20.00 12.89 -8.00
N PHE A 358 -19.68 14.19 -7.94
CA PHE A 358 -20.43 15.27 -8.52
C PHE A 358 -19.57 16.08 -9.48
N GLU A 359 -20.09 16.41 -10.65
CA GLU A 359 -19.45 17.36 -11.57
C GLU A 359 -19.94 18.77 -11.25
N VAL A 360 -19.01 19.66 -10.89
CA VAL A 360 -19.30 21.02 -10.44
C VAL A 360 -18.64 22.02 -11.38
N LYS A 361 -19.40 22.99 -11.83
CA LYS A 361 -18.85 24.11 -12.61
C LYS A 361 -17.93 24.95 -11.73
N ASN A 362 -16.67 25.07 -12.12
CA ASN A 362 -15.65 25.79 -11.38
C ASN A 362 -15.56 27.25 -11.82
N VAL A 363 -16.04 28.18 -10.98
CA VAL A 363 -16.12 29.62 -11.30
C VAL A 363 -15.82 30.46 -10.07
N GLY A 364 -14.72 31.19 -10.12
CA GLY A 364 -14.32 32.07 -9.01
C GLY A 364 -14.05 31.31 -7.72
N GLU A 365 -14.43 31.86 -6.58
CA GLU A 365 -14.38 31.19 -5.28
C GLU A 365 -15.72 30.49 -5.02
N THR A 366 -15.67 29.22 -4.70
CA THR A 366 -16.85 28.36 -4.55
C THR A 366 -16.80 27.63 -3.23
N THR A 367 -17.87 27.75 -2.44
CA THR A 367 -18.08 26.97 -1.21
C THR A 367 -18.85 25.70 -1.54
N LEU A 368 -18.31 24.57 -1.13
CA LEU A 368 -18.92 23.24 -1.23
C LEU A 368 -19.38 22.80 0.13
N ILE A 369 -20.61 22.25 0.24
CA ILE A 369 -21.13 21.62 1.45
C ILE A 369 -21.75 20.28 1.05
N ALA A 370 -21.22 19.20 1.58
CA ALA A 370 -21.82 17.87 1.45
C ALA A 370 -22.65 17.54 2.69
N LYS A 371 -23.86 17.02 2.50
CA LYS A 371 -24.75 16.62 3.58
C LYS A 371 -25.20 15.18 3.41
N ALA A 372 -25.15 14.43 4.51
CA ALA A 372 -25.69 13.07 4.60
C ALA A 372 -26.40 12.90 5.97
N GLY A 373 -27.73 12.72 5.96
CA GLY A 373 -28.52 12.74 7.19
C GLY A 373 -28.33 14.05 7.96
N ASP A 374 -27.92 13.94 9.23
CA ASP A 374 -27.63 15.08 10.11
C ASP A 374 -26.17 15.54 10.08
N TYR A 375 -25.35 14.95 9.21
CA TYR A 375 -23.91 15.22 9.09
C TYR A 375 -23.64 16.14 7.91
N GLU A 376 -22.68 17.04 8.09
CA GLU A 376 -22.22 17.93 7.02
C GLU A 376 -20.69 18.10 7.06
N ASP A 377 -20.12 18.31 5.88
CA ASP A 377 -18.71 18.68 5.71
C ASP A 377 -18.58 19.74 4.61
N SER A 378 -17.57 20.60 4.71
CA SER A 378 -17.42 21.73 3.81
C SER A 378 -15.99 21.91 3.32
N ALA A 379 -15.87 22.48 2.13
CA ALA A 379 -14.61 22.88 1.51
C ALA A 379 -14.78 24.15 0.70
N THR A 380 -13.68 24.82 0.42
CA THR A 380 -13.66 25.97 -0.51
C THR A 380 -12.70 25.63 -1.64
N ILE A 381 -13.13 25.86 -2.87
CA ILE A 381 -12.30 25.75 -4.07
C ILE A 381 -12.27 27.09 -4.81
N ARG A 382 -11.25 27.27 -5.64
CA ARG A 382 -11.06 28.52 -6.38
C ARG A 382 -10.60 28.22 -7.81
N LYS A 383 -11.30 28.81 -8.79
CA LYS A 383 -10.88 28.78 -10.19
C LYS A 383 -9.61 29.63 -10.35
N VAL A 384 -8.61 29.03 -10.97
CA VAL A 384 -7.37 29.70 -11.40
C VAL A 384 -7.14 29.48 -12.89
N ASP A 385 -6.35 30.35 -13.51
CA ASP A 385 -6.05 30.25 -14.95
C ASP A 385 -4.92 29.26 -15.24
N GLU A 386 -4.02 29.06 -14.27
CA GLU A 386 -2.85 28.19 -14.37
C GLU A 386 -2.78 27.27 -13.15
N PRO A 387 -2.30 26.02 -13.30
CA PRO A 387 -2.11 25.11 -12.18
C PRO A 387 -1.18 25.70 -11.10
N ASN A 388 -1.51 25.50 -9.84
CA ASN A 388 -0.67 25.92 -8.72
C ASN A 388 0.58 25.02 -8.63
N PRO A 389 1.79 25.55 -8.89
CA PRO A 389 3.02 24.75 -8.90
C PRO A 389 3.38 24.16 -7.52
N ASP A 390 2.85 24.72 -6.41
CA ASP A 390 3.13 24.25 -5.06
C ASP A 390 2.42 22.93 -4.73
N TYR A 391 1.46 22.51 -5.57
CA TYR A 391 0.70 21.28 -5.38
C TYR A 391 1.43 20.02 -5.86
N HIS A 392 2.51 20.18 -6.58
CA HIS A 392 3.27 19.07 -7.12
C HIS A 392 4.60 18.90 -6.40
N MET A 393 5.06 17.66 -6.35
CA MET A 393 6.39 17.34 -5.88
C MET A 393 7.43 18.17 -6.65
N PRO A 394 8.38 18.84 -5.95
CA PRO A 394 9.48 19.49 -6.65
C PRO A 394 10.26 18.41 -7.39
N VAL A 395 10.10 18.37 -8.70
CA VAL A 395 10.86 17.44 -9.55
C VAL A 395 12.25 17.99 -9.67
N THR A 396 13.25 17.23 -9.23
CA THR A 396 14.64 17.50 -9.57
C THR A 396 14.85 17.14 -11.03
N GLY A 397 14.51 18.05 -11.93
CA GLY A 397 14.52 17.87 -13.38
C GLY A 397 13.37 18.64 -14.06
N ASP A 398 13.36 18.65 -15.38
CA ASP A 398 12.30 19.30 -16.16
C ASP A 398 10.96 18.58 -15.95
N VAL A 399 9.92 19.31 -15.58
CA VAL A 399 8.56 18.78 -15.46
C VAL A 399 8.03 18.42 -16.85
N ILE A 400 7.59 17.18 -17.02
CA ILE A 400 6.90 16.73 -18.22
C ILE A 400 5.41 16.64 -17.90
N ASN A 401 4.67 17.61 -18.40
CA ASN A 401 3.22 17.59 -18.26
C ASN A 401 2.61 16.44 -19.06
N TRP A 402 1.53 15.84 -18.56
CA TRP A 402 0.87 14.71 -19.20
C TRP A 402 0.41 15.03 -20.66
N PHE A 403 -0.01 16.26 -20.94
CA PHE A 403 -0.44 16.71 -22.27
C PHE A 403 0.74 16.88 -23.26
N GLU A 404 1.98 16.90 -22.79
CA GLU A 404 3.18 16.92 -23.64
C GLU A 404 3.57 15.50 -24.10
N ILE A 405 3.02 14.48 -23.43
CA ILE A 405 3.26 13.06 -23.75
C ILE A 405 2.24 12.63 -24.79
N THR A 406 2.65 12.56 -26.05
CA THR A 406 1.81 11.98 -27.10
C THR A 406 1.75 10.47 -26.94
N ALA A 407 0.55 9.88 -26.94
CA ALA A 407 0.32 8.45 -26.85
C ALA A 407 -0.70 8.00 -27.93
N PRO A 408 -0.31 7.92 -29.21
CA PRO A 408 -1.21 7.54 -30.29
C PRO A 408 -1.74 6.12 -30.06
N GLU A 409 -3.02 5.91 -30.36
CA GLU A 409 -3.64 4.61 -30.24
C GLU A 409 -2.93 3.57 -31.13
N GLY A 410 -2.62 2.38 -30.56
CA GLY A 410 -1.92 1.31 -31.22
C GLY A 410 -0.39 1.48 -31.36
N TYR A 411 0.18 2.49 -30.71
CA TYR A 411 1.62 2.70 -30.65
C TYR A 411 2.12 2.79 -29.20
N PHE A 412 3.39 2.45 -28.99
CA PHE A 412 4.01 2.60 -27.68
C PHE A 412 4.29 4.06 -27.33
N SER A 413 4.28 4.36 -26.03
CA SER A 413 4.65 5.63 -25.42
C SER A 413 5.46 5.40 -24.15
N ILE A 414 5.96 6.44 -23.51
CA ILE A 414 6.61 6.34 -22.20
C ILE A 414 5.64 5.97 -21.07
N ASN A 415 4.33 5.99 -21.31
CA ASN A 415 3.31 5.54 -20.36
C ASN A 415 3.13 4.00 -20.36
N ASP A 416 3.67 3.31 -21.35
CA ASP A 416 3.65 1.84 -21.41
C ASP A 416 4.76 1.24 -20.53
N THR A 417 4.54 0.03 -20.02
CA THR A 417 5.53 -0.65 -19.18
C THR A 417 6.71 -1.17 -19.98
N MET A 418 7.86 -1.29 -19.32
CA MET A 418 9.04 -1.93 -19.92
C MET A 418 8.73 -3.32 -20.44
N GLY A 419 7.93 -4.11 -19.72
CA GLY A 419 7.54 -5.46 -20.11
C GLY A 419 6.73 -5.49 -21.41
N GLU A 420 5.73 -4.59 -21.55
CA GLU A 420 4.92 -4.46 -22.76
C GLU A 420 5.80 -4.10 -23.97
N ILE A 421 6.71 -3.14 -23.80
CA ILE A 421 7.60 -2.71 -24.89
C ILE A 421 8.61 -3.79 -25.22
N MET A 422 9.21 -4.46 -24.24
CA MET A 422 10.20 -5.53 -24.44
C MET A 422 9.60 -6.80 -25.03
N ALA A 423 8.30 -7.04 -24.89
CA ALA A 423 7.60 -8.14 -25.54
C ALA A 423 7.50 -7.96 -27.09
N ASN A 424 7.64 -6.72 -27.57
CA ASN A 424 7.67 -6.40 -28.99
C ASN A 424 9.12 -6.38 -29.51
N PRO A 425 9.44 -7.06 -30.65
CA PRO A 425 10.83 -7.14 -31.16
C PRO A 425 11.48 -5.80 -31.45
N GLU A 426 10.74 -4.82 -32.00
CA GLU A 426 11.26 -3.46 -32.27
C GLU A 426 11.43 -2.69 -30.95
N GLY A 427 10.48 -2.83 -30.03
CA GLY A 427 10.53 -2.27 -28.67
C GLY A 427 11.73 -2.81 -27.90
N ALA A 428 11.96 -4.11 -27.91
CA ALA A 428 13.11 -4.74 -27.25
C ALA A 428 14.44 -4.24 -27.80
N LYS A 429 14.55 -4.09 -29.12
CA LYS A 429 15.75 -3.51 -29.75
C LYS A 429 15.98 -2.07 -29.33
N PHE A 430 14.93 -1.26 -29.30
CA PHE A 430 15.00 0.14 -28.89
C PHE A 430 15.41 0.27 -27.42
N MET A 431 14.73 -0.42 -26.50
CA MET A 431 15.01 -0.39 -25.07
C MET A 431 16.38 -0.94 -24.73
N GLY A 432 16.82 -2.04 -25.38
CA GLY A 432 18.15 -2.58 -25.20
C GLY A 432 19.27 -1.59 -25.57
N GLY A 433 19.09 -0.86 -26.67
CA GLY A 433 20.01 0.21 -27.07
C GLY A 433 20.04 1.39 -26.10
N MET A 434 18.89 1.73 -25.52
CA MET A 434 18.78 2.80 -24.51
C MET A 434 19.47 2.38 -23.20
N MET A 435 19.23 1.18 -22.71
CA MET A 435 19.82 0.65 -21.48
C MET A 435 21.35 0.56 -21.58
N ALA A 436 21.87 0.13 -22.73
CA ALA A 436 23.32 0.09 -22.97
C ALA A 436 23.96 1.48 -22.86
N LYS A 437 23.34 2.51 -23.43
CA LYS A 437 23.80 3.90 -23.32
C LYS A 437 23.74 4.44 -21.88
N MET A 438 22.70 4.09 -21.12
CA MET A 438 22.61 4.48 -19.72
C MET A 438 23.70 3.82 -18.86
N GLN A 439 24.05 2.57 -19.12
CA GLN A 439 25.15 1.90 -18.42
C GLN A 439 26.52 2.52 -18.73
N GLU A 440 26.77 2.96 -19.95
CA GLU A 440 28.00 3.65 -20.31
C GLU A 440 28.16 4.99 -19.58
N SER A 441 27.06 5.72 -19.33
CA SER A 441 27.08 7.01 -18.62
C SER A 441 27.26 6.90 -17.11
N GLN A 442 27.08 5.71 -16.51
CA GLN A 442 27.10 5.48 -15.05
C GLN A 442 28.46 5.08 -14.48
N GLN A 443 29.54 5.14 -15.23
CA GLN A 443 30.87 4.68 -14.77
C GLN A 443 31.56 5.58 -13.73
N ASN A 444 30.98 6.75 -13.35
CA ASN A 444 31.49 7.61 -12.27
C ASN A 444 30.33 8.17 -11.40
N PRO A 445 29.89 7.46 -10.34
CA PRO A 445 28.87 8.00 -9.44
C PRO A 445 29.44 9.12 -8.54
N SER A 446 28.72 10.24 -8.43
CA SER A 446 28.99 11.28 -7.44
C SER A 446 28.51 10.87 -6.04
N GLU A 447 29.08 11.44 -4.97
CA GLU A 447 28.66 11.19 -3.58
C GLU A 447 27.18 11.59 -3.30
N ASP A 448 26.63 12.49 -4.12
CA ASP A 448 25.24 12.98 -4.06
C ASP A 448 24.32 12.29 -5.09
N ASP A 449 24.57 11.03 -5.45
CA ASP A 449 23.75 10.29 -6.41
C ASP A 449 22.34 10.05 -5.84
N PRO A 450 21.28 10.65 -6.44
CA PRO A 450 19.90 10.44 -6.00
C PRO A 450 19.43 8.98 -6.04
N GLN A 451 20.16 8.13 -6.77
CA GLN A 451 19.87 6.71 -6.93
C GLN A 451 20.56 5.82 -5.88
N LYS A 452 21.29 6.39 -4.91
CA LYS A 452 22.08 5.63 -3.93
C LYS A 452 21.21 4.65 -3.11
N GLY A 453 20.03 5.10 -2.69
CA GLY A 453 19.06 4.24 -1.95
C GLY A 453 18.54 3.10 -2.82
N MET A 454 18.20 3.39 -4.08
CA MET A 454 17.68 2.40 -5.03
C MET A 454 18.76 1.41 -5.47
N LYS A 455 20.02 1.87 -5.64
CA LYS A 455 21.18 0.99 -5.90
C LYS A 455 21.47 0.07 -4.72
N ALA A 456 21.35 0.57 -3.49
CA ALA A 456 21.50 -0.25 -2.29
C ALA A 456 20.41 -1.32 -2.19
N MET A 457 19.16 -0.98 -2.56
CA MET A 457 18.05 -1.92 -2.63
C MET A 457 18.20 -2.91 -3.80
N ALA A 458 18.60 -2.43 -4.98
CA ALA A 458 18.85 -3.28 -6.15
C ALA A 458 19.97 -4.31 -5.91
N ASN A 459 20.99 -3.98 -5.14
CA ASN A 459 22.05 -4.90 -4.75
C ASN A 459 21.59 -5.99 -3.75
N GLN A 460 20.41 -5.83 -3.16
CA GLN A 460 19.80 -6.80 -2.25
C GLN A 460 18.80 -7.72 -2.95
N ILE A 461 18.42 -7.42 -4.20
CA ILE A 461 17.43 -8.16 -4.97
C ILE A 461 18.18 -9.08 -5.96
N GLU A 462 17.71 -10.34 -6.09
CA GLU A 462 18.19 -11.23 -7.13
C GLU A 462 18.05 -10.58 -8.51
N PRO A 463 19.02 -10.74 -9.42
CA PRO A 463 18.97 -10.10 -10.74
C PRO A 463 17.68 -10.39 -11.52
N GLU A 464 17.15 -11.61 -11.41
CA GLU A 464 15.90 -12.01 -12.05
C GLU A 464 14.68 -11.27 -11.44
N ALA A 465 14.63 -11.13 -10.11
CA ALA A 465 13.58 -10.39 -9.42
C ALA A 465 13.66 -8.89 -9.70
N ALA A 466 14.87 -8.32 -9.74
CA ALA A 466 15.10 -6.93 -10.12
C ALA A 466 14.65 -6.65 -11.56
N GLN A 467 14.95 -7.59 -12.47
CA GLN A 467 14.52 -7.51 -13.86
C GLN A 467 12.98 -7.56 -13.97
N LYS A 468 12.34 -8.49 -13.25
CA LYS A 468 10.87 -8.62 -13.20
C LYS A 468 10.21 -7.34 -12.67
N MET A 469 10.77 -6.75 -11.61
CA MET A 469 10.31 -5.46 -11.06
C MET A 469 10.44 -4.33 -12.08
N MET A 470 11.61 -4.22 -12.74
CA MET A 470 11.82 -3.20 -13.78
C MET A 470 10.86 -3.36 -14.96
N MET A 471 10.50 -4.59 -15.32
CA MET A 471 9.54 -4.85 -16.40
C MET A 471 8.13 -4.33 -16.09
N GLY A 472 7.76 -4.21 -14.80
CA GLY A 472 6.49 -3.61 -14.35
C GLY A 472 6.48 -2.09 -14.34
N PHE A 473 7.64 -1.41 -14.42
CA PHE A 473 7.68 0.05 -14.43
C PHE A 473 7.35 0.63 -15.81
N THR A 474 6.62 1.75 -15.81
CA THR A 474 6.48 2.55 -17.03
C THR A 474 7.83 3.15 -17.40
N VAL A 475 8.05 3.35 -18.70
CA VAL A 475 9.28 4.01 -19.17
C VAL A 475 9.40 5.42 -18.58
N LYS A 476 8.29 6.17 -18.46
CA LYS A 476 8.23 7.49 -17.79
C LYS A 476 8.85 7.43 -16.39
N ARG A 477 8.45 6.43 -15.59
CA ARG A 477 8.97 6.25 -14.23
C ARG A 477 10.46 5.93 -14.20
N MET A 478 10.92 5.03 -15.08
CA MET A 478 12.33 4.72 -15.21
C MET A 478 13.19 5.93 -15.59
N LEU A 479 12.69 6.75 -16.51
CA LEU A 479 13.40 7.96 -16.96
C LEU A 479 13.40 9.05 -15.88
N GLY A 480 12.35 9.14 -15.05
CA GLY A 480 12.28 10.01 -13.88
C GLY A 480 13.39 9.71 -12.85
N PHE A 481 13.68 8.44 -12.62
CA PHE A 481 14.81 8.03 -11.77
C PHE A 481 16.19 8.42 -12.35
N GLY A 482 16.30 8.59 -13.66
CA GLY A 482 17.53 8.94 -14.35
C GLY A 482 17.84 10.45 -14.38
N GLY A 483 16.94 11.31 -13.92
CA GLY A 483 17.12 12.79 -13.95
C GLY A 483 17.34 13.34 -15.36
N LEU A 484 16.76 12.72 -16.39
CA LEU A 484 16.96 13.12 -17.78
C LEU A 484 16.23 14.44 -18.07
N PRO A 485 16.85 15.36 -18.86
CA PRO A 485 16.18 16.56 -19.31
C PRO A 485 14.90 16.27 -20.10
N LYS A 486 13.88 17.09 -19.92
CA LYS A 486 12.55 16.98 -20.56
C LYS A 486 12.63 16.69 -22.06
N GLU A 487 13.48 17.44 -22.80
CA GLU A 487 13.65 17.27 -24.25
C GLU A 487 14.12 15.84 -24.61
N GLN A 488 14.97 15.23 -23.78
CA GLN A 488 15.43 13.86 -24.02
C GLN A 488 14.31 12.84 -23.77
N VAL A 489 13.50 13.03 -22.71
CA VAL A 489 12.37 12.17 -22.39
C VAL A 489 11.30 12.25 -23.47
N LEU A 490 10.94 13.46 -23.92
CA LEU A 490 10.01 13.67 -25.04
C LEU A 490 10.57 13.10 -26.36
N GLY A 491 11.87 13.16 -26.56
CA GLY A 491 12.55 12.51 -27.69
C GLY A 491 12.43 10.99 -27.66
N ILE A 492 12.56 10.37 -26.48
CA ILE A 492 12.34 8.93 -26.27
C ILE A 492 10.87 8.58 -26.56
N ASN A 493 9.93 9.38 -26.05
CA ASN A 493 8.51 9.20 -26.34
C ASN A 493 8.21 9.25 -27.83
N ALA A 494 8.74 10.24 -28.55
CA ALA A 494 8.56 10.38 -29.98
C ALA A 494 9.14 9.20 -30.79
N MET A 495 10.16 8.52 -30.27
CA MET A 495 10.70 7.30 -30.88
C MET A 495 9.78 6.10 -30.59
N LEU A 496 9.28 5.95 -29.38
CA LEU A 496 8.31 4.89 -29.01
C LEU A 496 7.00 5.03 -29.80
N ASN A 497 6.53 6.26 -30.06
CA ASN A 497 5.35 6.53 -30.88
C ASN A 497 5.48 6.09 -32.37
N LYS A 498 6.62 5.60 -32.77
CA LYS A 498 6.85 5.01 -34.13
C LYS A 498 6.75 3.49 -34.10
N ILE A 499 6.72 2.87 -32.95
CA ILE A 499 6.70 1.42 -32.76
C ILE A 499 5.25 0.98 -32.49
N LYS A 500 4.68 0.14 -33.35
CA LYS A 500 3.33 -0.42 -33.16
C LYS A 500 3.32 -1.41 -31.99
N LYS A 501 2.22 -1.37 -31.23
CA LYS A 501 1.92 -2.39 -30.21
C LYS A 501 1.61 -3.74 -30.81
#